data_17bef4e954ecae3e0f65f01e946e1cfa
#
_entry.id   17bef4e954ecae3e0f65f01e946e1cfa
#
_cell.length_a   1.000
_cell.length_b   1.000
_cell.length_c   1.000
_cell.angle_alpha   90.00
_cell.angle_beta   90.00
_cell.angle_gamma   90.00
#
_symmetry.space_group_name_H-M   'P 1'
#
loop_
_entity.id
_entity.type
_entity.pdbx_description
1 polymer ?
#
loop_
_entity_poly.entity_id
_entity_poly.type
_entity_poly.pdbx_seq_one_letter_code
_entity_poly.pdbx_strand_id
1 'polypeptide(L)'
;MNKVTEIAKMIDHSLLHPTMTDEDLRQGCLLAKKYNVATVCIKPYAIKEALEWLKGSDVMVCAVIGFPQGNSTTAVKVFETEQACNDGAHEIDMVVNIGKVLGEDWQYVEDEITAIVAVTKKHHAALKVIFENDFLPDDKFKIRLCEICSKLKVEFVKTSTGYGFVKGADGKYSYEGATEKDLILMRKHAAPEVQIKAAGGVRTLDDLLKVKALGVTRVGATATAAMLEEAKKRFGGEAEDNEFVNAVNKGGY
;
A
#
# COMPACT_ATOMS: atom_id res chain seq x y z
N MET A 1 -15.79 -9.63 -15.24
CA MET A 1 -15.28 -9.98 -13.86
C MET A 1 -16.48 -9.84 -12.92
N ASN A 2 -16.71 -10.81 -12.01
CA ASN A 2 -17.79 -10.64 -11.04
C ASN A 2 -17.37 -9.61 -9.97
N LYS A 3 -18.35 -9.08 -9.21
CA LYS A 3 -18.11 -7.99 -8.24
C LYS A 3 -17.18 -8.40 -7.08
N VAL A 4 -17.20 -9.67 -6.67
CA VAL A 4 -16.29 -10.17 -5.62
C VAL A 4 -14.84 -10.17 -6.12
N THR A 5 -14.60 -10.64 -7.34
CA THR A 5 -13.27 -10.60 -7.96
C THR A 5 -12.77 -9.18 -8.16
N GLU A 6 -13.65 -8.25 -8.56
CA GLU A 6 -13.31 -6.82 -8.68
C GLU A 6 -12.85 -6.25 -7.35
N ILE A 7 -13.56 -6.55 -6.25
CA ILE A 7 -13.18 -6.12 -4.90
C ILE A 7 -11.87 -6.77 -4.47
N ALA A 8 -11.69 -8.08 -4.72
CA ALA A 8 -10.44 -8.76 -4.39
C ALA A 8 -9.23 -8.12 -5.08
N LYS A 9 -9.37 -7.74 -6.36
CA LYS A 9 -8.30 -7.08 -7.13
C LYS A 9 -8.05 -5.61 -6.74
N MET A 10 -8.81 -5.07 -5.80
CA MET A 10 -8.49 -3.79 -5.13
C MET A 10 -7.61 -3.98 -3.89
N ILE A 11 -7.40 -5.18 -3.38
CA ILE A 11 -6.73 -5.42 -2.10
C ILE A 11 -5.25 -5.75 -2.30
N ASP A 12 -4.37 -4.96 -1.67
CA ASP A 12 -3.01 -5.33 -1.33
C ASP A 12 -3.03 -5.91 0.09
N HIS A 13 -2.89 -7.23 0.22
CA HIS A 13 -2.88 -7.89 1.52
C HIS A 13 -1.59 -7.55 2.27
N SER A 14 -1.72 -6.85 3.40
CA SER A 14 -0.57 -6.30 4.13
C SER A 14 0.06 -7.33 5.07
N LEU A 15 1.35 -7.60 4.87
CA LEU A 15 2.19 -8.53 5.65
C LEU A 15 3.43 -7.78 6.20
N LEU A 16 3.20 -6.59 6.77
CA LEU A 16 4.27 -5.64 7.10
C LEU A 16 4.63 -5.59 8.58
N HIS A 17 3.80 -6.16 9.48
CA HIS A 17 4.07 -6.04 10.91
C HIS A 17 5.46 -6.62 11.25
N PRO A 18 6.30 -5.89 12.03
CA PRO A 18 7.68 -6.30 12.28
C PRO A 18 7.82 -7.62 13.05
N THR A 19 6.78 -8.02 13.79
CA THR A 19 6.77 -9.28 14.56
C THR A 19 6.33 -10.50 13.77
N MET A 20 5.90 -10.33 12.51
CA MET A 20 5.51 -11.46 11.66
C MET A 20 6.72 -12.35 11.37
N THR A 21 6.58 -13.61 11.71
CA THR A 21 7.54 -14.68 11.40
C THR A 21 7.39 -15.14 9.95
N ASP A 22 8.32 -15.96 9.46
CA ASP A 22 8.24 -16.53 8.10
C ASP A 22 6.97 -17.40 7.94
N GLU A 23 6.53 -18.09 9.01
CA GLU A 23 5.27 -18.85 8.97
C GLU A 23 4.05 -17.92 8.87
N ASP A 24 4.03 -16.78 9.59
CA ASP A 24 2.96 -15.79 9.45
C ASP A 24 2.92 -15.22 8.02
N LEU A 25 4.07 -14.93 7.43
CA LEU A 25 4.18 -14.48 6.04
C LEU A 25 3.68 -15.53 5.06
N ARG A 26 4.05 -16.80 5.27
CA ARG A 26 3.59 -17.92 4.44
C ARG A 26 2.06 -18.07 4.50
N GLN A 27 1.47 -18.04 5.68
CA GLN A 27 0.02 -18.11 5.86
C GLN A 27 -0.69 -16.93 5.23
N GLY A 28 -0.14 -15.71 5.35
CA GLY A 28 -0.66 -14.52 4.69
C GLY A 28 -0.64 -14.64 3.17
N CYS A 29 0.44 -15.16 2.59
CA CYS A 29 0.54 -15.40 1.14
C CYS A 29 -0.48 -16.45 0.67
N LEU A 30 -0.67 -17.55 1.41
CA LEU A 30 -1.67 -18.56 1.09
C LEU A 30 -3.10 -18.01 1.18
N LEU A 31 -3.38 -17.17 2.17
CA LEU A 31 -4.65 -16.45 2.27
C LEU A 31 -4.87 -15.51 1.06
N ALA A 32 -3.88 -14.72 0.72
CA ALA A 32 -3.92 -13.84 -0.45
C ALA A 32 -4.19 -14.61 -1.75
N LYS A 33 -3.53 -15.77 -1.90
CA LYS A 33 -3.75 -16.71 -3.01
C LYS A 33 -5.16 -17.26 -3.03
N LYS A 34 -5.68 -17.73 -1.89
CA LYS A 34 -7.06 -18.26 -1.74
C LYS A 34 -8.09 -17.26 -2.22
N TYR A 35 -7.94 -16.00 -1.86
CA TYR A 35 -8.89 -14.93 -2.24
C TYR A 35 -8.55 -14.24 -3.56
N ASN A 36 -7.46 -14.60 -4.21
CA ASN A 36 -6.99 -14.03 -5.46
C ASN A 36 -6.96 -12.49 -5.45
N VAL A 37 -6.37 -11.91 -4.43
CA VAL A 37 -6.22 -10.45 -4.28
C VAL A 37 -5.27 -9.86 -5.31
N ALA A 38 -5.08 -8.53 -5.32
CA ALA A 38 -4.15 -7.89 -6.25
C ALA A 38 -2.70 -8.26 -5.94
N THR A 39 -2.26 -8.00 -4.71
CA THR A 39 -0.88 -8.26 -4.26
C THR A 39 -0.83 -8.73 -2.82
N VAL A 40 0.30 -9.32 -2.43
CA VAL A 40 0.80 -9.26 -1.06
C VAL A 40 1.75 -8.08 -0.94
N CYS A 41 1.55 -7.22 0.07
CA CYS A 41 2.45 -6.11 0.37
C CYS A 41 3.39 -6.58 1.49
N ILE A 42 4.70 -6.74 1.18
CA ILE A 42 5.62 -7.51 2.01
C ILE A 42 6.95 -6.77 2.25
N LYS A 43 7.66 -7.22 3.27
CA LYS A 43 9.01 -6.73 3.62
C LYS A 43 10.03 -7.22 2.56
N PRO A 44 11.04 -6.43 2.17
CA PRO A 44 11.91 -6.77 1.05
C PRO A 44 12.62 -8.13 1.18
N TYR A 45 13.03 -8.53 2.38
CA TYR A 45 13.75 -9.79 2.60
C TYR A 45 12.95 -11.05 2.23
N ALA A 46 11.62 -10.97 2.20
CA ALA A 46 10.73 -12.12 2.00
C ALA A 46 10.15 -12.21 0.57
N ILE A 47 10.65 -11.42 -0.39
CA ILE A 47 10.11 -11.38 -1.76
C ILE A 47 10.23 -12.76 -2.43
N LYS A 48 11.38 -13.40 -2.35
CA LYS A 48 11.64 -14.69 -3.02
C LYS A 48 10.76 -15.79 -2.48
N GLU A 49 10.64 -15.87 -1.15
CA GLU A 49 9.76 -16.84 -0.49
C GLU A 49 8.29 -16.58 -0.83
N ALA A 50 7.86 -15.31 -0.85
CA ALA A 50 6.50 -14.95 -1.23
C ALA A 50 6.17 -15.41 -2.66
N LEU A 51 7.08 -15.23 -3.61
CA LEU A 51 6.91 -15.72 -4.98
C LEU A 51 6.74 -17.23 -5.04
N GLU A 52 7.49 -17.99 -4.23
CA GLU A 52 7.35 -19.45 -4.15
C GLU A 52 5.97 -19.84 -3.61
N TRP A 53 5.50 -19.20 -2.52
CA TRP A 53 4.20 -19.50 -1.92
C TRP A 53 3.03 -19.11 -2.83
N LEU A 54 3.21 -18.10 -3.67
CA LEU A 54 2.20 -17.61 -4.60
C LEU A 54 2.18 -18.33 -5.95
N LYS A 55 3.10 -19.26 -6.23
CA LYS A 55 3.15 -20.01 -7.49
C LYS A 55 1.79 -20.58 -7.90
N GLY A 56 1.44 -20.39 -9.17
CA GLY A 56 0.16 -20.86 -9.73
C GLY A 56 -1.04 -19.97 -9.35
N SER A 57 -0.80 -18.71 -8.97
CA SER A 57 -1.83 -17.69 -8.80
C SER A 57 -1.47 -16.40 -9.56
N ASP A 58 -2.46 -15.50 -9.73
CA ASP A 58 -2.28 -14.18 -10.32
C ASP A 58 -1.96 -13.11 -9.28
N VAL A 59 -1.68 -13.50 -8.04
CA VAL A 59 -1.36 -12.56 -6.96
C VAL A 59 0.08 -12.11 -7.10
N MET A 60 0.28 -10.81 -7.24
CA MET A 60 1.60 -10.21 -7.41
C MET A 60 2.27 -9.92 -6.06
N VAL A 61 3.59 -9.68 -6.09
CA VAL A 61 4.36 -9.24 -4.92
C VAL A 61 4.61 -7.75 -5.03
N CYS A 62 4.22 -7.01 -3.99
CA CYS A 62 4.51 -5.59 -3.77
C CYS A 62 5.51 -5.47 -2.61
N ALA A 63 6.66 -4.83 -2.83
CA ALA A 63 7.66 -4.60 -1.79
C ALA A 63 7.64 -3.16 -1.30
N VAL A 64 7.88 -2.94 0.00
CA VAL A 64 8.02 -1.60 0.58
C VAL A 64 9.48 -1.15 0.55
N ILE A 65 9.73 0.15 0.32
CA ILE A 65 11.08 0.74 0.19
C ILE A 65 11.19 2.01 1.04
N GLY A 66 12.33 2.18 1.74
CA GLY A 66 12.53 3.28 2.69
C GLY A 66 11.50 3.26 3.82
N PHE A 67 10.99 2.10 4.13
CA PHE A 67 9.80 1.93 4.94
C PHE A 67 10.14 1.64 6.42
N PRO A 68 9.39 2.18 7.40
CA PRO A 68 8.21 3.02 7.20
C PRO A 68 8.48 4.53 7.20
N GLN A 69 9.69 5.00 7.52
CA GLN A 69 9.95 6.41 7.86
C GLN A 69 10.41 7.29 6.69
N GLY A 70 10.76 6.73 5.55
CA GLY A 70 11.17 7.47 4.36
C GLY A 70 12.50 8.23 4.47
N ASN A 71 13.26 8.06 5.55
CA ASN A 71 14.43 8.88 5.89
C ASN A 71 15.79 8.30 5.48
N SER A 72 15.82 7.21 4.71
CA SER A 72 17.03 6.72 4.05
C SER A 72 17.46 7.71 2.95
N THR A 73 18.76 7.70 2.61
CA THR A 73 19.23 8.50 1.47
C THR A 73 18.64 7.98 0.14
N THR A 74 18.53 8.85 -0.86
CA THR A 74 18.06 8.46 -2.20
C THR A 74 18.85 7.27 -2.75
N ALA A 75 20.17 7.25 -2.60
CA ALA A 75 21.03 6.15 -3.06
C ALA A 75 20.66 4.80 -2.42
N VAL A 76 20.33 4.79 -1.11
CA VAL A 76 19.89 3.58 -0.41
C VAL A 76 18.53 3.12 -0.92
N LYS A 77 17.56 4.03 -1.10
CA LYS A 77 16.24 3.69 -1.65
C LYS A 77 16.34 3.16 -3.09
N VAL A 78 17.22 3.74 -3.92
CA VAL A 78 17.50 3.24 -5.27
C VAL A 78 18.05 1.82 -5.22
N PHE A 79 19.02 1.55 -4.36
CA PHE A 79 19.58 0.20 -4.18
C PHE A 79 18.52 -0.80 -3.68
N GLU A 80 17.72 -0.42 -2.68
CA GLU A 80 16.60 -1.25 -2.19
C GLU A 80 15.60 -1.57 -3.31
N THR A 81 15.25 -0.57 -4.13
CA THR A 81 14.31 -0.74 -5.25
C THR A 81 14.88 -1.68 -6.31
N GLU A 82 16.15 -1.49 -6.71
CA GLU A 82 16.84 -2.37 -7.68
C GLU A 82 16.89 -3.81 -7.16
N GLN A 83 17.23 -3.98 -5.87
CA GLN A 83 17.28 -5.31 -5.24
C GLN A 83 15.89 -5.96 -5.19
N ALA A 84 14.86 -5.22 -4.76
CA ALA A 84 13.49 -5.74 -4.69
C ALA A 84 12.97 -6.16 -6.08
N CYS A 85 13.23 -5.36 -7.11
CA CYS A 85 12.86 -5.71 -8.48
C CYS A 85 13.63 -6.94 -9.00
N ASN A 86 14.94 -7.03 -8.73
CA ASN A 86 15.76 -8.20 -9.10
C ASN A 86 15.30 -9.48 -8.37
N ASP A 87 14.79 -9.35 -7.14
CA ASP A 87 14.23 -10.46 -6.37
C ASP A 87 12.80 -10.84 -6.83
N GLY A 88 12.20 -10.06 -7.75
CA GLY A 88 10.95 -10.36 -8.43
C GLY A 88 9.72 -9.58 -7.94
N ALA A 89 9.90 -8.46 -7.25
CA ALA A 89 8.76 -7.59 -6.93
C ALA A 89 8.14 -6.99 -8.20
N HIS A 90 6.82 -7.04 -8.29
CA HIS A 90 6.04 -6.49 -9.41
C HIS A 90 5.62 -5.04 -9.16
N GLU A 91 5.51 -4.67 -7.89
CA GLU A 91 5.12 -3.34 -7.45
C GLU A 91 6.03 -2.89 -6.30
N ILE A 92 6.27 -1.58 -6.23
CA ILE A 92 7.12 -0.94 -5.21
C ILE A 92 6.33 0.15 -4.51
N ASP A 93 6.23 0.07 -3.19
CA ASP A 93 5.64 1.09 -2.31
C ASP A 93 6.77 1.86 -1.62
N MET A 94 7.18 3.02 -2.15
CA MET A 94 8.23 3.84 -1.54
C MET A 94 7.65 4.92 -0.61
N VAL A 95 8.31 5.19 0.52
CA VAL A 95 7.97 6.32 1.38
C VAL A 95 8.83 7.53 0.99
N VAL A 96 8.19 8.70 0.78
CA VAL A 96 8.91 9.96 0.55
C VAL A 96 9.76 10.36 1.75
N ASN A 97 10.79 11.18 1.55
CA ASN A 97 11.49 11.78 2.68
C ASN A 97 10.62 12.88 3.31
N ILE A 98 9.91 12.53 4.39
CA ILE A 98 8.92 13.39 5.06
C ILE A 98 9.55 14.70 5.54
N GLY A 99 10.77 14.65 6.08
CA GLY A 99 11.48 15.86 6.52
C GLY A 99 11.77 16.82 5.37
N LYS A 100 12.08 16.29 4.18
CA LYS A 100 12.28 17.10 2.98
C LYS A 100 10.98 17.70 2.46
N VAL A 101 9.87 16.95 2.53
CA VAL A 101 8.53 17.46 2.19
C VAL A 101 8.15 18.62 3.13
N LEU A 102 8.28 18.44 4.44
CA LEU A 102 7.96 19.47 5.44
C LEU A 102 8.86 20.70 5.32
N GLY A 103 10.12 20.51 4.96
CA GLY A 103 11.08 21.58 4.67
C GLY A 103 10.91 22.23 3.29
N GLU A 104 9.94 21.78 2.52
CA GLU A 104 9.65 22.28 1.15
C GLU A 104 10.85 22.17 0.17
N ASP A 105 11.76 21.23 0.43
CA ASP A 105 12.87 20.89 -0.47
C ASP A 105 12.35 20.06 -1.65
N TRP A 106 11.52 20.68 -2.47
CA TRP A 106 10.80 20.00 -3.56
C TRP A 106 11.73 19.46 -4.64
N GLN A 107 12.90 20.08 -4.82
CA GLN A 107 13.90 19.55 -5.76
C GLN A 107 14.41 18.19 -5.29
N TYR A 108 14.77 18.06 -4.00
CA TYR A 108 15.17 16.77 -3.43
C TYR A 108 14.07 15.72 -3.59
N VAL A 109 12.83 16.07 -3.27
CA VAL A 109 11.69 15.14 -3.35
C VAL A 109 11.46 14.67 -4.79
N GLU A 110 11.51 15.59 -5.75
CA GLU A 110 11.34 15.28 -7.18
C GLU A 110 12.50 14.41 -7.69
N ASP A 111 13.73 14.73 -7.33
CA ASP A 111 14.92 13.94 -7.72
C ASP A 111 14.88 12.53 -7.12
N GLU A 112 14.47 12.39 -5.85
CA GLU A 112 14.30 11.10 -5.20
C GLU A 112 13.28 10.22 -5.94
N ILE A 113 12.06 10.74 -6.19
CA ILE A 113 11.02 10.01 -6.90
C ILE A 113 11.47 9.68 -8.34
N THR A 114 12.11 10.64 -9.03
CA THR A 114 12.64 10.43 -10.38
C THR A 114 13.63 9.26 -10.44
N ALA A 115 14.55 9.19 -9.48
CA ALA A 115 15.52 8.11 -9.40
C ALA A 115 14.85 6.74 -9.21
N ILE A 116 13.82 6.66 -8.38
CA ILE A 116 13.06 5.41 -8.17
C ILE A 116 12.22 5.05 -9.40
N VAL A 117 11.56 6.03 -10.04
CA VAL A 117 10.83 5.82 -11.30
C VAL A 117 11.74 5.25 -12.40
N ALA A 118 12.99 5.69 -12.48
CA ALA A 118 13.95 5.15 -13.45
C ALA A 118 14.20 3.66 -13.24
N VAL A 119 14.32 3.22 -11.99
CA VAL A 119 14.52 1.80 -11.64
C VAL A 119 13.25 1.00 -11.92
N THR A 120 12.10 1.44 -11.43
CA THR A 120 10.84 0.68 -11.60
C THR A 120 10.48 0.52 -13.08
N LYS A 121 10.66 1.56 -13.90
CA LYS A 121 10.47 1.48 -15.36
C LYS A 121 11.40 0.48 -16.05
N LYS A 122 12.68 0.45 -15.66
CA LYS A 122 13.65 -0.52 -16.16
C LYS A 122 13.21 -1.96 -15.91
N HIS A 123 12.58 -2.22 -14.77
CA HIS A 123 12.11 -3.54 -14.34
C HIS A 123 10.63 -3.81 -14.64
N HIS A 124 9.92 -2.89 -15.30
CA HIS A 124 8.47 -2.98 -15.57
C HIS A 124 7.63 -3.15 -14.30
N ALA A 125 8.10 -2.61 -13.18
CA ALA A 125 7.39 -2.61 -11.91
C ALA A 125 6.55 -1.33 -11.75
N ALA A 126 5.38 -1.43 -11.11
CA ALA A 126 4.56 -0.27 -10.79
C ALA A 126 5.08 0.43 -9.52
N LEU A 127 5.13 1.76 -9.53
CA LEU A 127 5.53 2.56 -8.37
C LEU A 127 4.31 3.13 -7.65
N LYS A 128 4.29 3.00 -6.32
CA LYS A 128 3.35 3.70 -5.45
C LYS A 128 4.15 4.59 -4.48
N VAL A 129 3.83 5.88 -4.45
CA VAL A 129 4.50 6.86 -3.60
C VAL A 129 3.67 7.11 -2.35
N ILE A 130 4.20 6.74 -1.18
CA ILE A 130 3.56 6.92 0.12
C ILE A 130 3.88 8.32 0.62
N PHE A 131 2.85 9.12 0.87
CA PHE A 131 2.97 10.49 1.38
C PHE A 131 3.14 10.53 2.89
N GLU A 132 2.56 9.58 3.61
CA GLU A 132 2.41 9.55 5.07
C GLU A 132 1.62 10.76 5.57
N ASN A 133 0.36 10.82 5.17
CA ASN A 133 -0.52 11.97 5.37
C ASN A 133 -0.62 12.42 6.83
N ASP A 134 -0.55 11.49 7.78
CA ASP A 134 -0.60 11.80 9.22
C ASP A 134 0.51 12.75 9.68
N PHE A 135 1.65 12.78 8.97
CA PHE A 135 2.75 13.70 9.25
C PHE A 135 2.68 15.00 8.44
N LEU A 136 1.70 15.16 7.54
CA LEU A 136 1.54 16.31 6.65
C LEU A 136 0.33 17.17 7.05
N PRO A 137 0.50 18.12 7.99
CA PRO A 137 -0.62 18.83 8.61
C PRO A 137 -1.34 19.81 7.65
N ASP A 138 -0.63 20.29 6.61
CA ASP A 138 -1.18 21.23 5.64
C ASP A 138 -1.45 20.52 4.30
N ASP A 139 -2.59 20.78 3.72
CA ASP A 139 -3.02 20.22 2.44
C ASP A 139 -2.06 20.58 1.28
N LYS A 140 -1.33 21.71 1.38
CA LYS A 140 -0.34 22.13 0.37
C LYS A 140 0.72 21.07 0.09
N PHE A 141 1.15 20.32 1.11
CA PHE A 141 2.16 19.27 0.95
C PHE A 141 1.63 18.11 0.10
N LYS A 142 0.41 17.65 0.40
CA LYS A 142 -0.26 16.58 -0.32
C LYS A 142 -0.56 16.98 -1.77
N ILE A 143 -1.00 18.22 -1.98
CA ILE A 143 -1.22 18.78 -3.31
C ILE A 143 0.07 18.77 -4.12
N ARG A 144 1.16 19.30 -3.56
CA ARG A 144 2.44 19.37 -4.26
C ARG A 144 3.01 17.97 -4.59
N LEU A 145 2.86 17.02 -3.69
CA LEU A 145 3.24 15.63 -3.95
C LEU A 145 2.41 15.00 -5.08
N CYS A 146 1.09 15.26 -5.15
CA CYS A 146 0.25 14.81 -6.26
C CYS A 146 0.72 15.40 -7.60
N GLU A 147 1.07 16.68 -7.64
CA GLU A 147 1.60 17.35 -8.84
C GLU A 147 2.92 16.72 -9.31
N ILE A 148 3.88 16.51 -8.38
CA ILE A 148 5.16 15.87 -8.68
C ILE A 148 4.95 14.45 -9.21
N CYS A 149 4.15 13.64 -8.52
CA CYS A 149 3.84 12.27 -8.94
C CYS A 149 3.17 12.23 -10.31
N SER A 150 2.25 13.16 -10.60
CA SER A 150 1.59 13.28 -11.90
C SER A 150 2.59 13.66 -13.01
N LYS A 151 3.45 14.64 -12.77
CA LYS A 151 4.52 15.05 -13.70
C LYS A 151 5.44 13.87 -14.05
N LEU A 152 5.79 13.05 -13.07
CA LEU A 152 6.70 11.91 -13.21
C LEU A 152 5.99 10.64 -13.71
N LYS A 153 4.66 10.67 -13.82
CA LYS A 153 3.80 9.57 -14.29
C LYS A 153 4.01 8.30 -13.45
N VAL A 154 3.98 8.46 -12.12
CA VAL A 154 3.94 7.30 -11.23
C VAL A 154 2.58 6.63 -11.33
N GLU A 155 2.50 5.33 -11.08
CA GLU A 155 1.26 4.57 -11.22
C GLU A 155 0.28 4.87 -10.08
N PHE A 156 0.78 5.09 -8.86
CA PHE A 156 -0.08 5.35 -7.69
C PHE A 156 0.51 6.41 -6.75
N VAL A 157 -0.38 7.19 -6.15
CA VAL A 157 -0.13 7.91 -4.90
C VAL A 157 -0.83 7.17 -3.76
N LYS A 158 -0.15 7.04 -2.60
CA LYS A 158 -0.64 6.27 -1.45
C LYS A 158 -0.67 7.15 -0.20
N THR A 159 -1.72 7.03 0.60
CA THR A 159 -1.92 7.88 1.79
C THR A 159 -0.88 7.62 2.88
N SER A 160 -0.69 6.37 3.31
CA SER A 160 -0.05 6.08 4.60
C SER A 160 0.70 4.75 4.59
N THR A 161 1.66 4.62 5.53
CA THR A 161 2.34 3.34 5.82
C THR A 161 1.52 2.43 6.74
N GLY A 162 0.69 3.01 7.61
CA GLY A 162 0.07 2.36 8.76
C GLY A 162 0.91 2.44 10.05
N TYR A 163 2.08 3.12 9.99
CA TYR A 163 3.02 3.30 11.11
C TYR A 163 3.29 4.77 11.42
N GLY A 164 2.58 5.69 10.79
CA GLY A 164 2.71 7.14 10.96
C GLY A 164 2.07 7.66 12.25
N PHE A 165 2.46 7.14 13.40
CA PHE A 165 1.89 7.53 14.68
C PHE A 165 2.33 8.94 15.08
N VAL A 166 1.35 9.84 15.25
CA VAL A 166 1.52 11.22 15.69
C VAL A 166 1.20 11.33 17.18
N LYS A 167 2.06 12.05 17.92
CA LYS A 167 1.83 12.33 19.33
C LYS A 167 0.81 13.45 19.48
N GLY A 168 -0.35 13.16 20.04
CA GLY A 168 -1.40 14.14 20.36
C GLY A 168 -1.05 15.04 21.56
N ALA A 169 -1.85 16.07 21.76
CA ALA A 169 -1.72 16.99 22.89
C ALA A 169 -1.90 16.28 24.26
N ASP A 170 -2.61 15.18 24.31
CA ASP A 170 -2.80 14.30 25.47
C ASP A 170 -1.58 13.37 25.73
N GLY A 171 -0.54 13.46 24.90
CA GLY A 171 0.66 12.65 25.00
C GLY A 171 0.53 11.24 24.41
N LYS A 172 -0.64 10.84 23.92
CA LYS A 172 -0.85 9.53 23.29
C LYS A 172 -0.49 9.57 21.81
N TYR A 173 -0.11 8.42 21.29
CA TYR A 173 0.18 8.24 19.87
C TYR A 173 -1.04 7.65 19.17
N SER A 174 -1.42 8.25 18.05
CA SER A 174 -2.50 7.79 17.18
C SER A 174 -2.17 8.05 15.73
N TYR A 175 -2.89 7.43 14.80
CA TYR A 175 -2.87 7.75 13.38
C TYR A 175 -4.29 7.69 12.82
N GLU A 176 -4.57 8.48 11.78
CA GLU A 176 -5.86 8.49 11.09
C GLU A 176 -5.83 7.63 9.82
N GLY A 177 -4.68 7.59 9.14
CA GLY A 177 -4.48 6.85 7.90
C GLY A 177 -5.22 7.48 6.73
N ALA A 178 -5.99 6.68 5.98
CA ALA A 178 -6.72 7.13 4.80
C ALA A 178 -8.04 7.83 5.18
N THR A 179 -8.01 9.15 5.34
CA THR A 179 -9.21 9.94 5.59
C THR A 179 -9.96 10.26 4.28
N GLU A 180 -11.29 10.43 4.34
CA GLU A 180 -12.08 10.85 3.17
C GLU A 180 -11.60 12.19 2.62
N LYS A 181 -11.29 13.15 3.51
CA LYS A 181 -10.79 14.46 3.15
C LYS A 181 -9.53 14.35 2.28
N ASP A 182 -8.58 13.52 2.71
CA ASP A 182 -7.32 13.35 1.99
C ASP A 182 -7.51 12.61 0.66
N LEU A 183 -8.37 11.59 0.63
CA LEU A 183 -8.65 10.85 -0.60
C LEU A 183 -9.30 11.73 -1.67
N ILE A 184 -10.26 12.58 -1.29
CA ILE A 184 -10.88 13.57 -2.18
C ILE A 184 -9.83 14.57 -2.67
N LEU A 185 -8.98 15.09 -1.76
CA LEU A 185 -7.90 16.00 -2.09
C LEU A 185 -6.92 15.37 -3.10
N MET A 186 -6.43 14.17 -2.80
CA MET A 186 -5.48 13.46 -3.66
C MET A 186 -6.09 13.16 -5.02
N ARG A 187 -7.37 12.70 -5.08
CA ARG A 187 -8.04 12.45 -6.37
C ARG A 187 -8.20 13.72 -7.19
N LYS A 188 -8.48 14.86 -6.55
CA LYS A 188 -8.65 16.16 -7.22
C LYS A 188 -7.36 16.68 -7.84
N HIS A 189 -6.21 16.43 -7.19
CA HIS A 189 -4.91 17.03 -7.56
C HIS A 189 -3.96 16.05 -8.25
N ALA A 190 -4.21 14.74 -8.19
CA ALA A 190 -3.50 13.77 -9.03
C ALA A 190 -4.09 13.76 -10.45
N ALA A 191 -3.23 13.59 -11.46
CA ALA A 191 -3.68 13.41 -12.84
C ALA A 191 -4.62 12.19 -12.97
N PRO A 192 -5.55 12.17 -13.94
CA PRO A 192 -6.52 11.08 -14.07
C PRO A 192 -5.89 9.70 -14.20
N GLU A 193 -4.73 9.58 -14.83
CA GLU A 193 -3.98 8.34 -15.01
C GLU A 193 -3.26 7.86 -13.75
N VAL A 194 -3.02 8.74 -12.77
CA VAL A 194 -2.43 8.38 -11.49
C VAL A 194 -3.51 7.82 -10.56
N GLN A 195 -3.35 6.59 -10.15
CA GLN A 195 -4.28 5.88 -9.30
C GLN A 195 -4.08 6.26 -7.82
N ILE A 196 -5.10 6.02 -6.99
CA ILE A 196 -5.05 6.29 -5.55
C ILE A 196 -5.05 4.97 -4.78
N LYS A 197 -4.09 4.80 -3.87
CA LYS A 197 -4.08 3.72 -2.88
C LYS A 197 -4.41 4.27 -1.49
N ALA A 198 -5.49 3.77 -0.89
CA ALA A 198 -5.84 4.03 0.50
C ALA A 198 -5.16 3.00 1.40
N ALA A 199 -4.49 3.41 2.45
CA ALA A 199 -3.89 2.54 3.45
C ALA A 199 -4.01 3.13 4.85
N GLY A 200 -4.23 2.26 5.85
CA GLY A 200 -4.59 2.67 7.21
C GLY A 200 -6.08 2.97 7.36
N GLY A 201 -6.73 2.32 8.32
CA GLY A 201 -8.14 2.58 8.65
C GLY A 201 -9.20 1.83 7.83
N VAL A 202 -8.87 1.23 6.70
CA VAL A 202 -9.83 0.43 5.88
C VAL A 202 -9.89 -0.99 6.44
N ARG A 203 -10.97 -1.33 7.16
CA ARG A 203 -11.08 -2.60 7.91
C ARG A 203 -12.28 -3.44 7.53
N THR A 204 -13.29 -2.85 6.92
CA THR A 204 -14.55 -3.51 6.55
C THR A 204 -14.80 -3.41 5.05
N LEU A 205 -15.71 -4.23 4.53
CA LEU A 205 -16.17 -4.12 3.15
C LEU A 205 -16.81 -2.75 2.89
N ASP A 206 -17.56 -2.21 3.87
CA ASP A 206 -18.20 -0.90 3.72
C ASP A 206 -17.16 0.23 3.62
N ASP A 207 -16.08 0.17 4.42
CA ASP A 207 -14.96 1.10 4.27
C ASP A 207 -14.34 1.03 2.87
N LEU A 208 -14.09 -0.20 2.37
CA LEU A 208 -13.54 -0.39 1.03
C LEU A 208 -14.47 0.19 -0.04
N LEU A 209 -15.77 -0.10 0.02
CA LEU A 209 -16.75 0.42 -0.94
C LEU A 209 -16.85 1.95 -0.87
N LYS A 210 -16.75 2.52 0.32
CA LYS A 210 -16.75 3.96 0.55
C LYS A 210 -15.54 4.63 -0.11
N VAL A 211 -14.32 4.15 0.14
CA VAL A 211 -13.12 4.71 -0.49
C VAL A 211 -13.11 4.48 -2.01
N LYS A 212 -13.64 3.34 -2.49
CA LYS A 212 -13.84 3.08 -3.93
C LYS A 212 -14.72 4.15 -4.57
N ALA A 213 -15.82 4.56 -3.93
CA ALA A 213 -16.70 5.60 -4.43
C ALA A 213 -15.99 6.98 -4.54
N LEU A 214 -14.91 7.20 -3.79
CA LEU A 214 -14.06 8.40 -3.87
C LEU A 214 -12.98 8.32 -4.97
N GLY A 215 -12.96 7.25 -5.77
CA GLY A 215 -12.00 7.07 -6.86
C GLY A 215 -10.72 6.30 -6.46
N VAL A 216 -10.69 5.68 -5.28
CA VAL A 216 -9.62 4.76 -4.88
C VAL A 216 -9.71 3.47 -5.68
N THR A 217 -8.58 3.02 -6.21
CA THR A 217 -8.48 1.80 -7.02
C THR A 217 -7.71 0.69 -6.30
N ARG A 218 -7.01 1.00 -5.22
CA ARG A 218 -6.23 0.04 -4.44
C ARG A 218 -6.36 0.32 -2.93
N VAL A 219 -6.41 -0.73 -2.13
CA VAL A 219 -6.53 -0.64 -0.67
C VAL A 219 -5.49 -1.52 -0.01
N GLY A 220 -4.69 -0.97 0.91
CA GLY A 220 -3.84 -1.74 1.81
C GLY A 220 -4.65 -2.22 3.02
N ALA A 221 -4.79 -3.51 3.21
CA ALA A 221 -5.61 -4.07 4.28
C ALA A 221 -5.03 -5.36 4.86
N THR A 222 -5.29 -5.60 6.15
CA THR A 222 -5.02 -6.86 6.86
C THR A 222 -6.28 -7.74 6.96
N ALA A 223 -7.47 -7.12 7.00
CA ALA A 223 -8.76 -7.79 7.19
C ALA A 223 -9.33 -8.42 5.89
N THR A 224 -8.48 -8.87 4.99
CA THR A 224 -8.82 -9.37 3.64
C THR A 224 -9.89 -10.46 3.66
N ALA A 225 -9.74 -11.47 4.52
CA ALA A 225 -10.70 -12.58 4.61
C ALA A 225 -12.10 -12.09 5.01
N ALA A 226 -12.19 -11.26 6.06
CA ALA A 226 -13.46 -10.75 6.54
C ALA A 226 -14.18 -9.90 5.46
N MET A 227 -13.43 -9.03 4.76
CA MET A 227 -13.98 -8.22 3.68
C MET A 227 -14.51 -9.08 2.53
N LEU A 228 -13.75 -10.10 2.10
CA LEU A 228 -14.12 -10.90 0.94
C LEU A 228 -15.19 -11.94 1.23
N GLU A 229 -15.25 -12.49 2.45
CA GLU A 229 -16.37 -13.31 2.86
C GLU A 229 -17.69 -12.50 2.93
N GLU A 230 -17.63 -11.27 3.43
CA GLU A 230 -18.78 -10.38 3.39
C GLU A 230 -19.17 -9.99 1.94
N ALA A 231 -18.18 -9.76 1.07
CA ALA A 231 -18.44 -9.50 -0.35
C ALA A 231 -19.13 -10.68 -1.05
N LYS A 232 -18.71 -11.92 -0.75
CA LYS A 232 -19.37 -13.14 -1.25
C LYS A 232 -20.83 -13.19 -0.81
N LYS A 233 -21.13 -12.93 0.47
CA LYS A 233 -22.51 -12.89 1.00
C LYS A 233 -23.37 -11.85 0.31
N ARG A 234 -22.84 -10.62 0.12
CA ARG A 234 -23.62 -9.51 -0.46
C ARG A 234 -23.78 -9.60 -1.98
N PHE A 235 -22.83 -10.19 -2.70
CA PHE A 235 -22.76 -10.11 -4.16
C PHE A 235 -22.81 -11.45 -4.88
N GLY A 236 -23.11 -12.53 -4.17
CA GLY A 236 -23.51 -13.76 -4.81
C GLY A 236 -22.44 -14.83 -4.98
N GLY A 237 -21.72 -15.18 -3.90
CA GLY A 237 -21.00 -16.43 -3.77
C GLY A 237 -21.48 -17.18 -2.54
N GLU A 238 -21.50 -18.51 -2.55
CA GLU A 238 -21.69 -19.30 -1.32
C GLU A 238 -20.50 -19.12 -0.39
N ALA A 239 -20.74 -19.01 0.92
CA ALA A 239 -19.68 -18.92 1.93
C ALA A 239 -18.92 -20.25 1.98
N GLU A 240 -17.61 -20.22 1.73
CA GLU A 240 -16.75 -21.38 2.02
C GLU A 240 -16.42 -21.42 3.52
N ASP A 241 -16.36 -22.61 4.09
CA ASP A 241 -16.13 -22.85 5.53
C ASP A 241 -14.82 -22.22 6.05
N ASN A 242 -14.96 -21.53 7.19
CA ASN A 242 -14.01 -20.56 7.75
C ASN A 242 -13.05 -21.14 8.80
N GLU A 243 -12.29 -22.19 8.52
CA GLU A 243 -11.24 -22.61 9.48
C GLU A 243 -9.99 -21.69 9.51
N PHE A 244 -9.75 -20.90 8.45
CA PHE A 244 -8.55 -20.05 8.32
C PHE A 244 -8.63 -18.66 8.96
N VAL A 245 -9.82 -18.16 9.32
CA VAL A 245 -10.01 -16.75 9.75
C VAL A 245 -9.35 -16.44 11.11
N ASN A 246 -9.22 -17.44 11.98
CA ASN A 246 -8.75 -17.21 13.35
C ASN A 246 -7.23 -17.17 13.54
N ALA A 247 -6.46 -17.66 12.58
CA ALA A 247 -4.99 -17.73 12.70
C ALA A 247 -4.26 -16.43 12.31
N VAL A 248 -4.85 -15.64 11.41
CA VAL A 248 -4.15 -14.50 10.75
C VAL A 248 -4.48 -13.15 11.38
N ASN A 249 -5.50 -13.05 12.23
CA ASN A 249 -5.91 -11.77 12.86
C ASN A 249 -5.03 -11.31 14.04
N LYS A 250 -3.89 -11.94 14.31
CA LYS A 250 -2.99 -11.54 15.40
C LYS A 250 -2.10 -10.32 15.09
N GLY A 251 -2.18 -9.74 13.92
CA GLY A 251 -1.33 -8.62 13.47
C GLY A 251 -2.09 -7.35 13.07
N GLY A 252 -3.33 -7.13 13.55
CA GLY A 252 -4.05 -5.88 13.30
C GLY A 252 -3.53 -4.73 14.17
N TYR A 253 -3.15 -3.60 13.55
CA TYR A 253 -2.94 -2.33 14.23
C TYR A 253 -4.28 -1.66 14.55
#